data_dfde4c36a58668bd2b27a7d58ee5a080
#
_entry.id   dfde4c36a58668bd2b27a7d58ee5a080
#
_cell.length_a   1.000
_cell.length_b   1.000
_cell.length_c   1.000
_cell.angle_alpha   90.00
_cell.angle_beta   90.00
_cell.angle_gamma   90.00
#
_symmetry.space_group_name_H-M   'P 1'
#
loop_
_entity.id
_entity.type
_entity.pdbx_description
1 polymer ?
#
loop_
_entity_poly.entity_id
_entity_poly.type
_entity_poly.pdbx_seq_one_letter_code
_entity_poly.pdbx_strand_id
1 'polypeptide(L)'
;YNPGGVELSANNPYNASPFIPSAQRYDFRGKPNDGDMSASASNVNMGGNYINLTLVGNPYPSSINLNLYLLENSGYSVNYTTGAISSAGVADLDNTAYFWEHDKSNNTHLVGGYVGGYGTYVPDMGNAFTNGVYVSAPMNTYSGDGETGTGGPNSGNVFERMFTPVGQGFMIHGARAFGNATMRNRYRVFVKEGAANFSEFERNSNVNRDEENWGEIPNVAGVDYTQFKKKSTTPKFFIHSTVDDVVVYENALVFGDIASENYDGFDGVCAYANASKVAYLVTKDGAEKLVISSQPFDINARIPYSFVTNEQASLKLKVSDSSQFDLAQNIYLHDKLSGTYYDIKNSEYNANFPAGDYS
;
A
#
# COMPACT_ATOMS: atom_id res chain seq x y z
N TYR A 1 2.94 -19.55 -21.29
CA TYR A 1 4.24 -18.93 -21.54
C TYR A 1 5.11 -19.05 -20.30
N ASN A 2 6.34 -19.54 -20.45
CA ASN A 2 7.32 -19.61 -19.38
C ASN A 2 8.27 -18.40 -19.50
N PRO A 3 8.05 -17.31 -18.78
CA PRO A 3 8.80 -16.07 -18.96
C PRO A 3 10.26 -16.18 -18.52
N GLY A 4 10.59 -17.17 -17.72
CA GLY A 4 11.90 -17.27 -17.10
C GLY A 4 12.85 -18.27 -17.72
N GLY A 5 12.48 -18.96 -18.77
CA GLY A 5 13.26 -20.10 -19.20
C GLY A 5 13.39 -21.16 -18.09
N VAL A 6 12.51 -21.11 -17.09
CA VAL A 6 12.42 -22.15 -16.06
C VAL A 6 12.03 -23.43 -16.76
N GLU A 7 12.81 -24.44 -16.63
CA GLU A 7 12.42 -25.75 -17.14
C GLU A 7 11.07 -26.14 -16.52
N LEU A 8 10.12 -26.43 -17.38
CA LEU A 8 8.81 -26.93 -17.00
C LEU A 8 8.94 -28.43 -16.60
N SER A 9 9.90 -28.71 -15.74
CA SER A 9 10.15 -30.07 -15.24
C SER A 9 9.37 -30.34 -13.96
N ALA A 10 9.95 -30.96 -12.98
CA ALA A 10 9.30 -31.33 -11.71
C ALA A 10 8.75 -30.13 -10.91
N ASN A 11 9.22 -28.92 -11.17
CA ASN A 11 8.79 -27.68 -10.52
C ASN A 11 7.90 -26.81 -11.42
N ASN A 12 7.23 -27.41 -12.40
CA ASN A 12 6.32 -26.69 -13.28
C ASN A 12 5.18 -26.03 -12.47
N PRO A 13 5.02 -24.69 -12.53
CA PRO A 13 3.94 -24.02 -11.84
C PRO A 13 2.53 -24.43 -12.32
N TYR A 14 2.45 -25.09 -13.48
CA TYR A 14 1.21 -25.67 -14.01
C TYR A 14 0.95 -27.10 -13.57
N ASN A 15 1.90 -27.77 -12.93
CA ASN A 15 1.67 -29.08 -12.29
C ASN A 15 1.02 -28.83 -10.94
N ALA A 16 -0.28 -29.00 -10.90
CA ALA A 16 -1.04 -28.82 -9.68
C ALA A 16 -0.53 -29.72 -8.56
N SER A 17 -0.38 -29.14 -7.42
CA SER A 17 -0.39 -29.67 -6.07
C SER A 17 0.64 -30.73 -5.66
N PRO A 18 1.34 -30.46 -4.56
CA PRO A 18 1.33 -29.15 -3.92
C PRO A 18 2.22 -28.17 -4.68
N PHE A 19 1.74 -26.98 -4.96
CA PHE A 19 2.58 -25.89 -5.44
C PHE A 19 3.66 -25.62 -4.40
N ILE A 20 4.85 -26.11 -4.65
CA ILE A 20 6.01 -25.78 -3.84
C ILE A 20 6.55 -24.48 -4.42
N PRO A 21 6.48 -23.35 -3.71
CA PRO A 21 7.10 -22.13 -4.17
C PRO A 21 8.61 -22.37 -4.22
N SER A 22 9.11 -22.63 -5.41
CA SER A 22 10.54 -22.68 -5.69
C SER A 22 11.04 -21.26 -5.92
N ALA A 23 12.32 -21.00 -5.63
CA ALA A 23 12.97 -19.77 -6.06
C ALA A 23 12.90 -19.71 -7.58
N GLN A 24 11.95 -18.94 -8.12
CA GLN A 24 11.79 -18.77 -9.56
C GLN A 24 12.72 -17.66 -10.03
N ARG A 25 13.47 -17.98 -11.08
CA ARG A 25 14.29 -17.00 -11.78
C ARG A 25 13.52 -16.52 -13.01
N TYR A 26 13.36 -15.21 -13.12
CA TYR A 26 12.80 -14.57 -14.31
C TYR A 26 13.94 -14.02 -15.16
N ASP A 27 14.08 -14.53 -16.39
CA ASP A 27 15.05 -14.05 -17.37
C ASP A 27 14.38 -13.07 -18.33
N PHE A 28 14.71 -11.79 -18.20
CA PHE A 28 14.31 -10.77 -19.16
C PHE A 28 15.37 -10.70 -20.27
N ARG A 29 14.98 -11.03 -21.50
CA ARG A 29 15.88 -11.05 -22.65
C ARG A 29 15.54 -9.93 -23.62
N GLY A 30 16.55 -9.26 -24.13
CA GLY A 30 16.42 -8.17 -25.09
C GLY A 30 17.31 -6.99 -24.73
N LYS A 31 17.09 -5.89 -25.41
CA LYS A 31 17.77 -4.62 -25.07
C LYS A 31 17.16 -4.05 -23.81
N PRO A 32 17.95 -3.79 -22.76
CA PRO A 32 17.44 -3.12 -21.56
C PRO A 32 16.83 -1.76 -21.87
N ASN A 33 15.74 -1.44 -21.21
CA ASN A 33 15.14 -0.12 -21.32
C ASN A 33 16.04 0.94 -20.67
N ASP A 34 16.07 2.10 -21.28
CA ASP A 34 16.82 3.29 -20.87
C ASP A 34 16.06 4.56 -21.26
N GLY A 35 16.28 5.66 -20.54
CA GLY A 35 15.54 6.89 -20.75
C GLY A 35 14.18 6.95 -20.06
N ASP A 36 13.44 8.00 -20.31
CA ASP A 36 12.13 8.24 -19.72
C ASP A 36 11.05 7.40 -20.42
N MET A 37 10.17 6.80 -19.62
CA MET A 37 9.06 5.98 -20.12
C MET A 37 7.77 6.41 -19.42
N SER A 38 6.75 6.73 -20.21
CA SER A 38 5.50 7.27 -19.69
C SER A 38 4.33 6.30 -19.90
N ALA A 39 3.42 6.30 -18.93
CA ALA A 39 2.13 5.61 -18.99
C ALA A 39 1.00 6.60 -18.69
N SER A 40 -0.09 6.52 -19.43
CA SER A 40 -1.28 7.32 -19.14
C SER A 40 -1.98 6.79 -17.89
N ALA A 41 -2.37 7.70 -17.00
CA ALA A 41 -3.21 7.41 -15.83
C ALA A 41 -4.37 8.42 -15.80
N SER A 42 -5.52 7.98 -15.32
CA SER A 42 -6.74 8.80 -15.33
C SER A 42 -7.56 8.57 -14.07
N ASN A 43 -8.19 9.62 -13.57
CA ASN A 43 -9.19 9.55 -12.51
C ASN A 43 -10.63 9.48 -13.04
N VAL A 44 -10.83 9.44 -14.36
CA VAL A 44 -12.17 9.37 -14.94
C VAL A 44 -12.81 8.05 -14.57
N ASN A 45 -13.86 8.12 -13.78
CA ASN A 45 -14.65 6.94 -13.44
C ASN A 45 -15.42 6.45 -14.68
N MET A 46 -15.18 5.22 -15.09
CA MET A 46 -15.83 4.58 -16.24
C MET A 46 -17.20 4.00 -15.90
N GLY A 47 -17.70 4.25 -14.71
CA GLY A 47 -18.97 3.78 -14.16
C GLY A 47 -18.78 2.82 -12.99
N GLY A 48 -19.73 2.82 -12.05
CA GLY A 48 -19.64 2.03 -10.82
C GLY A 48 -18.91 2.75 -9.66
N ASN A 49 -18.72 2.02 -8.58
CA ASN A 49 -18.09 2.52 -7.34
C ASN A 49 -16.60 2.15 -7.26
N TYR A 50 -15.92 2.02 -8.39
CA TYR A 50 -14.54 1.57 -8.46
C TYR A 50 -13.60 2.74 -8.70
N ILE A 51 -12.42 2.72 -8.07
CA ILE A 51 -11.34 3.61 -8.46
C ILE A 51 -10.74 3.12 -9.79
N ASN A 52 -10.40 4.06 -10.68
CA ASN A 52 -9.81 3.74 -11.97
C ASN A 52 -8.30 3.52 -11.83
N LEU A 53 -7.88 2.28 -11.66
CA LEU A 53 -6.48 1.91 -11.50
C LEU A 53 -5.80 1.57 -12.83
N THR A 54 -4.57 2.03 -13.01
CA THR A 54 -3.71 1.69 -14.15
C THR A 54 -2.57 0.80 -13.69
N LEU A 55 -2.42 -0.38 -14.34
CA LEU A 55 -1.28 -1.25 -14.08
C LEU A 55 -0.02 -0.71 -14.77
N VAL A 56 1.00 -0.51 -13.97
CA VAL A 56 2.35 -0.17 -14.41
C VAL A 56 3.37 -1.11 -13.78
N GLY A 57 4.63 -1.00 -14.17
CA GLY A 57 5.70 -1.78 -13.54
C GLY A 57 7.06 -1.14 -13.77
N ASN A 58 8.04 -1.59 -13.02
CA ASN A 58 9.42 -1.17 -13.20
C ASN A 58 9.94 -1.62 -14.58
N PRO A 59 10.19 -0.69 -15.52
CA PRO A 59 10.60 -1.05 -16.88
C PRO A 59 12.12 -1.24 -17.01
N TYR A 60 12.90 -0.93 -15.98
CA TYR A 60 14.35 -0.90 -16.06
C TYR A 60 15.00 -2.21 -15.59
N PRO A 61 16.25 -2.48 -16.02
CA PRO A 61 17.02 -3.64 -15.56
C PRO A 61 17.66 -3.44 -14.18
N SER A 62 17.11 -2.55 -13.36
CA SER A 62 17.53 -2.26 -11.98
C SER A 62 16.30 -1.95 -11.14
N SER A 63 16.41 -2.03 -9.83
CA SER A 63 15.37 -1.49 -8.95
C SER A 63 15.16 0.00 -9.17
N ILE A 64 14.00 0.52 -8.80
CA ILE A 64 13.69 1.95 -8.79
C ILE A 64 13.31 2.40 -7.38
N ASN A 65 13.57 3.65 -7.06
CA ASN A 65 13.01 4.29 -5.87
C ASN A 65 11.56 4.70 -6.15
N LEU A 66 10.62 3.99 -5.52
CA LEU A 66 9.20 4.21 -5.70
C LEU A 66 8.73 5.56 -5.15
N ASN A 67 9.34 6.03 -4.04
CA ASN A 67 9.02 7.34 -3.50
C ASN A 67 9.27 8.45 -4.50
N LEU A 68 10.42 8.41 -5.19
CA LEU A 68 10.75 9.41 -6.21
C LEU A 68 9.76 9.38 -7.38
N TYR A 69 9.39 8.16 -7.82
CA TYR A 69 8.40 8.01 -8.87
C TYR A 69 7.04 8.58 -8.47
N LEU A 70 6.55 8.23 -7.30
CA LEU A 70 5.25 8.69 -6.82
C LEU A 70 5.27 10.20 -6.58
N LEU A 71 6.20 10.72 -5.78
CA LEU A 71 6.27 12.14 -5.43
C LEU A 71 6.38 13.05 -6.65
N GLU A 72 7.31 12.77 -7.58
CA GLU A 72 7.53 13.66 -8.72
C GLU A 72 6.41 13.60 -9.77
N ASN A 73 5.62 12.54 -9.82
CA ASN A 73 4.42 12.49 -10.65
C ASN A 73 3.17 13.00 -9.93
N SER A 74 3.25 13.25 -8.62
CA SER A 74 2.13 13.78 -7.81
C SER A 74 2.31 15.26 -7.46
N GLY A 75 3.08 15.99 -8.25
CA GLY A 75 3.23 17.44 -8.10
C GLY A 75 4.20 17.87 -7.01
N TYR A 76 5.10 16.99 -6.58
CA TYR A 76 6.18 17.32 -5.65
C TYR A 76 7.53 17.34 -6.35
N SER A 77 8.47 18.08 -5.79
CA SER A 77 9.90 18.02 -6.15
C SER A 77 10.70 17.49 -4.98
N VAL A 78 11.78 16.79 -5.28
CA VAL A 78 12.67 16.20 -4.28
C VAL A 78 14.06 16.80 -4.44
N ASN A 79 14.63 17.25 -3.32
CA ASN A 79 16.05 17.59 -3.26
C ASN A 79 16.89 16.31 -3.18
N TYR A 80 17.59 15.97 -4.24
CA TYR A 80 18.37 14.73 -4.35
C TYR A 80 19.61 14.65 -3.43
N THR A 81 19.96 15.74 -2.76
CA THR A 81 21.02 15.74 -1.75
C THR A 81 20.50 15.46 -0.36
N THR A 82 19.31 16.00 -0.03
CA THR A 82 18.77 15.95 1.35
C THR A 82 17.55 15.07 1.50
N GLY A 83 16.88 14.72 0.40
CA GLY A 83 15.59 14.04 0.40
C GLY A 83 14.41 14.94 0.78
N ALA A 84 14.64 16.24 0.94
CA ALA A 84 13.56 17.18 1.28
C ALA A 84 12.53 17.27 0.16
N ILE A 85 11.25 17.28 0.55
CA ILE A 85 10.09 17.30 -0.34
C ILE A 85 9.50 18.69 -0.32
N SER A 86 9.10 19.21 -1.47
CA SER A 86 8.38 20.48 -1.59
C SER A 86 7.33 20.39 -2.69
N SER A 87 6.23 21.14 -2.55
CA SER A 87 5.22 21.24 -3.61
C SER A 87 5.82 21.91 -4.86
N ALA A 88 5.56 21.34 -6.04
CA ALA A 88 6.20 21.79 -7.29
C ALA A 88 5.21 22.06 -8.43
N GLY A 89 3.99 21.55 -8.39
CA GLY A 89 3.08 21.76 -9.51
C GLY A 89 1.82 20.91 -9.50
N VAL A 90 1.33 20.60 -10.69
CA VAL A 90 0.10 19.83 -10.88
C VAL A 90 0.41 18.34 -10.81
N ALA A 91 -0.41 17.61 -10.04
CA ALA A 91 -0.32 16.17 -9.92
C ALA A 91 -0.85 15.46 -11.18
N ASP A 92 -0.12 14.47 -11.64
CA ASP A 92 -0.57 13.47 -12.61
C ASP A 92 -1.10 12.21 -11.91
N LEU A 93 -0.54 11.89 -10.73
CA LEU A 93 -0.91 10.77 -9.85
C LEU A 93 -1.33 11.25 -8.47
N ASP A 94 -2.04 10.40 -7.75
CA ASP A 94 -2.43 10.60 -6.35
C ASP A 94 -1.37 10.17 -5.32
N ASN A 95 -0.15 9.96 -5.73
CA ASN A 95 0.99 9.57 -4.89
C ASN A 95 0.86 8.19 -4.20
N THR A 96 -0.06 7.35 -4.64
CA THR A 96 -0.31 6.04 -4.05
C THR A 96 0.03 4.92 -5.02
N ALA A 97 0.64 3.84 -4.52
CA ALA A 97 0.82 2.60 -5.24
C ALA A 97 0.05 1.47 -4.57
N TYR A 98 -0.65 0.66 -5.38
CA TYR A 98 -1.43 -0.48 -4.90
C TYR A 98 -0.82 -1.77 -5.43
N PHE A 99 -0.62 -2.74 -4.51
CA PHE A 99 -0.01 -4.02 -4.81
C PHE A 99 -1.04 -5.12 -4.57
N TRP A 100 -1.40 -5.84 -5.64
CA TRP A 100 -2.31 -6.96 -5.51
C TRP A 100 -1.65 -8.13 -4.79
N GLU A 101 -2.29 -8.60 -3.72
CA GLU A 101 -1.94 -9.84 -3.03
C GLU A 101 -3.11 -10.82 -3.10
N HIS A 102 -2.81 -12.05 -3.49
CA HIS A 102 -3.77 -13.15 -3.60
C HIS A 102 -3.53 -14.17 -2.51
N ASP A 103 -4.61 -14.69 -1.90
CA ASP A 103 -4.52 -15.81 -0.96
C ASP A 103 -4.02 -17.06 -1.68
N LYS A 104 -2.86 -17.51 -1.29
CA LYS A 104 -2.14 -18.61 -1.95
C LYS A 104 -2.71 -19.99 -1.65
N SER A 105 -3.61 -20.09 -0.68
CA SER A 105 -4.37 -21.33 -0.42
C SER A 105 -5.44 -21.57 -1.49
N ASN A 106 -5.82 -20.53 -2.24
CA ASN A 106 -6.83 -20.58 -3.29
C ASN A 106 -6.21 -20.36 -4.66
N ASN A 107 -5.93 -21.46 -5.37
CA ASN A 107 -5.28 -21.44 -6.68
C ASN A 107 -6.32 -21.58 -7.80
N THR A 108 -7.02 -20.51 -8.11
CA THR A 108 -8.04 -20.45 -9.16
C THR A 108 -7.71 -19.38 -10.20
N HIS A 109 -8.23 -19.55 -11.42
CA HIS A 109 -8.22 -18.52 -12.48
C HIS A 109 -9.60 -17.88 -12.70
N LEU A 110 -10.58 -18.28 -11.90
CA LEU A 110 -11.96 -17.74 -11.98
C LEU A 110 -12.06 -16.60 -10.98
N VAL A 111 -12.51 -15.42 -11.44
CA VAL A 111 -12.66 -14.21 -10.60
C VAL A 111 -13.51 -14.47 -9.38
N GLY A 112 -14.66 -15.16 -9.53
CA GLY A 112 -15.54 -15.53 -8.40
C GLY A 112 -14.92 -16.50 -7.37
N GLY A 113 -13.72 -17.01 -7.63
CA GLY A 113 -12.95 -17.80 -6.67
C GLY A 113 -11.74 -17.06 -6.11
N TYR A 114 -11.49 -15.80 -6.50
CA TYR A 114 -10.38 -15.04 -5.96
C TYR A 114 -10.63 -14.67 -4.49
N VAL A 115 -9.56 -14.76 -3.72
CA VAL A 115 -9.47 -14.20 -2.36
C VAL A 115 -8.19 -13.37 -2.33
N GLY A 116 -8.32 -12.08 -2.15
CA GLY A 116 -7.17 -11.18 -2.20
C GLY A 116 -7.58 -9.71 -2.11
N GLY A 117 -6.62 -8.83 -2.26
CA GLY A 117 -6.86 -7.39 -2.22
C GLY A 117 -5.62 -6.59 -2.58
N TYR A 118 -5.74 -5.28 -2.46
CA TYR A 118 -4.65 -4.37 -2.69
C TYR A 118 -4.03 -3.91 -1.37
N GLY A 119 -2.75 -4.22 -1.18
CA GLY A 119 -1.92 -3.50 -0.20
C GLY A 119 -1.64 -2.10 -0.72
N THR A 120 -1.65 -1.12 0.16
CA THR A 120 -1.57 0.30 -0.17
C THR A 120 -0.27 0.88 0.34
N TYR A 121 0.48 1.56 -0.53
CA TYR A 121 1.75 2.21 -0.20
C TYR A 121 1.70 3.69 -0.54
N VAL A 122 2.13 4.53 0.42
CA VAL A 122 2.39 5.96 0.21
C VAL A 122 3.82 6.30 0.63
N PRO A 123 4.50 7.26 -0.04
CA PRO A 123 5.82 7.73 0.38
C PRO A 123 5.80 8.35 1.77
N ASP A 124 6.95 8.34 2.44
CA ASP A 124 7.12 9.11 3.68
C ASP A 124 7.08 10.62 3.39
N MET A 125 6.24 11.34 4.13
CA MET A 125 6.13 12.79 3.99
C MET A 125 7.31 13.54 4.60
N GLY A 126 8.05 12.93 5.51
CA GLY A 126 9.20 13.57 6.16
C GLY A 126 10.42 13.63 5.27
N ASN A 127 10.65 12.62 4.44
CA ASN A 127 11.84 12.55 3.58
C ASN A 127 11.68 11.50 2.47
N ALA A 128 11.97 11.87 1.23
CA ALA A 128 11.89 10.97 0.08
C ALA A 128 12.87 9.78 0.11
N PHE A 129 13.88 9.83 0.99
CA PHE A 129 14.90 8.77 1.15
C PHE A 129 14.64 7.86 2.36
N THR A 130 13.43 7.91 2.92
CA THR A 130 12.99 7.01 3.97
C THR A 130 11.85 6.13 3.47
N ASN A 131 11.72 4.93 4.04
CA ASN A 131 10.62 4.05 3.65
C ASN A 131 9.27 4.68 4.00
N GLY A 132 8.32 4.53 3.08
CA GLY A 132 6.95 5.02 3.24
C GLY A 132 6.11 4.18 4.20
N VAL A 133 4.82 4.35 4.10
CA VAL A 133 3.84 3.59 4.87
C VAL A 133 3.17 2.56 3.98
N TYR A 134 3.16 1.32 4.42
CA TYR A 134 2.45 0.23 3.75
C TYR A 134 1.37 -0.32 4.67
N VAL A 135 0.16 -0.41 4.15
CA VAL A 135 -0.96 -1.12 4.79
C VAL A 135 -1.23 -2.39 4.00
N SER A 136 -1.29 -3.52 4.71
CA SER A 136 -1.47 -4.84 4.11
C SER A 136 -2.82 -4.98 3.40
N ALA A 137 -2.87 -5.86 2.40
CA ALA A 137 -4.08 -6.13 1.64
C ALA A 137 -5.15 -6.79 2.53
N PRO A 138 -6.41 -6.35 2.48
CA PRO A 138 -7.50 -7.16 3.00
C PRO A 138 -7.73 -8.34 2.06
N MET A 139 -7.99 -9.53 2.61
CA MET A 139 -8.28 -10.73 1.82
C MET A 139 -9.78 -10.81 1.52
N ASN A 140 -10.25 -10.01 0.55
CA ASN A 140 -11.63 -9.98 0.13
C ASN A 140 -11.97 -11.12 -0.83
N THR A 141 -13.24 -11.54 -0.83
CA THR A 141 -13.81 -12.40 -1.86
C THR A 141 -14.34 -11.57 -3.03
N TYR A 142 -14.55 -12.19 -4.17
CA TYR A 142 -15.09 -11.53 -5.37
C TYR A 142 -16.23 -12.36 -5.95
N SER A 143 -17.23 -11.68 -6.51
CA SER A 143 -18.27 -12.31 -7.32
C SER A 143 -17.75 -12.59 -8.75
N GLY A 144 -18.50 -13.38 -9.51
CA GLY A 144 -18.09 -13.75 -10.87
C GLY A 144 -17.99 -12.59 -11.86
N ASP A 145 -18.60 -11.44 -11.56
CA ASP A 145 -18.51 -10.19 -12.30
C ASP A 145 -17.38 -9.26 -11.80
N GLY A 146 -16.64 -9.67 -10.76
CA GLY A 146 -15.54 -8.92 -10.20
C GLY A 146 -15.92 -7.95 -9.08
N GLU A 147 -17.18 -7.93 -8.66
CA GLU A 147 -17.60 -7.13 -7.51
C GLU A 147 -16.96 -7.62 -6.22
N THR A 148 -16.46 -6.69 -5.38
CA THR A 148 -15.90 -7.01 -4.07
C THR A 148 -17.02 -7.50 -3.13
N GLY A 149 -16.88 -8.73 -2.65
CA GLY A 149 -17.77 -9.34 -1.67
C GLY A 149 -17.39 -8.99 -0.23
N THR A 150 -17.46 -9.98 0.64
CA THR A 150 -17.02 -9.87 2.04
C THR A 150 -15.52 -10.11 2.14
N GLY A 151 -14.88 -9.46 3.12
CA GLY A 151 -13.49 -9.77 3.48
C GLY A 151 -13.33 -11.16 4.08
N GLY A 152 -12.09 -11.63 4.12
CA GLY A 152 -11.69 -12.90 4.72
C GLY A 152 -10.99 -12.74 6.08
N PRO A 153 -10.66 -13.86 6.73
CA PRO A 153 -10.12 -13.85 8.10
C PRO A 153 -8.65 -13.45 8.19
N ASN A 154 -7.99 -13.29 7.05
CA ASN A 154 -6.58 -12.98 7.00
C ASN A 154 -6.38 -11.60 6.38
N SER A 155 -5.37 -10.88 6.85
CA SER A 155 -4.75 -9.78 6.11
C SER A 155 -3.59 -10.33 5.27
N GLY A 156 -3.19 -9.55 4.27
CA GLY A 156 -1.98 -9.80 3.50
C GLY A 156 -0.71 -9.61 4.33
N ASN A 157 0.43 -9.84 3.71
CA ASN A 157 1.71 -9.61 4.36
C ASN A 157 2.09 -8.12 4.31
N VAL A 158 2.89 -7.70 5.27
CA VAL A 158 3.56 -6.40 5.22
C VAL A 158 4.82 -6.54 4.37
N PHE A 159 4.94 -5.70 3.34
CA PHE A 159 6.09 -5.68 2.44
C PHE A 159 6.81 -4.35 2.48
N GLU A 160 8.11 -4.39 2.33
CA GLU A 160 8.94 -3.21 2.14
C GLU A 160 8.95 -2.79 0.68
N ARG A 161 8.41 -1.61 0.37
CA ARG A 161 8.09 -1.16 -1.00
C ARG A 161 8.88 0.05 -1.49
N MET A 162 9.74 0.65 -0.66
CA MET A 162 10.50 1.84 -1.05
C MET A 162 11.27 1.65 -2.37
N PHE A 163 11.85 0.46 -2.56
CA PHE A 163 12.53 0.12 -3.80
C PHE A 163 11.77 -0.99 -4.53
N THR A 164 11.28 -0.67 -5.71
CA THR A 164 10.55 -1.63 -6.54
C THR A 164 11.52 -2.48 -7.35
N PRO A 165 11.55 -3.81 -7.15
CA PRO A 165 12.44 -4.72 -7.89
C PRO A 165 12.16 -4.71 -9.40
N VAL A 166 13.11 -5.31 -10.16
CA VAL A 166 12.98 -5.49 -11.60
C VAL A 166 11.72 -6.30 -11.94
N GLY A 167 10.88 -5.79 -12.81
CA GLY A 167 9.67 -6.48 -13.28
C GLY A 167 8.50 -6.49 -12.30
N GLN A 168 8.63 -5.87 -11.12
CA GLN A 168 7.50 -5.72 -10.21
C GLN A 168 6.45 -4.80 -10.81
N GLY A 169 5.22 -5.31 -10.93
CA GLY A 169 4.03 -4.53 -11.28
C GLY A 169 3.34 -3.95 -10.04
N PHE A 170 2.68 -2.83 -10.22
CA PHE A 170 1.81 -2.19 -9.23
C PHE A 170 0.77 -1.34 -9.93
N MET A 171 -0.32 -1.05 -9.23
CA MET A 171 -1.37 -0.16 -9.73
C MET A 171 -1.12 1.27 -9.26
N ILE A 172 -1.48 2.23 -10.11
CA ILE A 172 -1.49 3.67 -9.80
C ILE A 172 -2.86 4.24 -10.15
N HIS A 173 -3.21 5.35 -9.51
CA HIS A 173 -4.41 6.12 -9.80
C HIS A 173 -4.04 7.51 -10.32
N GLY A 174 -4.75 8.00 -11.34
CA GLY A 174 -4.55 9.34 -11.86
C GLY A 174 -5.15 10.40 -10.95
N ALA A 175 -4.45 11.51 -10.74
CA ALA A 175 -5.00 12.68 -10.04
C ALA A 175 -5.89 13.54 -10.93
N ARG A 176 -5.89 13.31 -12.24
CA ARG A 176 -6.67 14.05 -13.24
C ARG A 176 -7.09 13.17 -14.41
N ALA A 177 -8.05 13.68 -15.22
CA ALA A 177 -8.62 12.96 -16.35
C ALA A 177 -7.58 12.48 -17.40
N PHE A 178 -6.49 13.22 -17.57
CA PHE A 178 -5.41 12.94 -18.54
C PHE A 178 -4.05 13.15 -17.87
N GLY A 179 -3.73 12.28 -16.91
CA GLY A 179 -2.44 12.23 -16.26
C GLY A 179 -1.43 11.43 -17.10
N ASN A 180 -0.15 11.74 -16.95
CA ASN A 180 0.93 11.06 -17.63
C ASN A 180 2.09 10.77 -16.66
N ALA A 181 2.04 9.60 -16.07
CA ALA A 181 3.05 9.14 -15.11
C ALA A 181 4.34 8.73 -15.82
N THR A 182 5.44 9.36 -15.49
CA THR A 182 6.73 9.15 -16.14
C THR A 182 7.74 8.46 -15.23
N MET A 183 8.18 7.27 -15.61
CA MET A 183 9.37 6.62 -15.08
C MET A 183 10.63 7.29 -15.65
N ARG A 184 11.56 7.69 -14.79
CA ARG A 184 12.80 8.39 -15.21
C ARG A 184 14.03 7.60 -14.78
N ASN A 185 15.10 7.66 -15.61
CA ASN A 185 16.37 7.00 -15.28
C ASN A 185 16.91 7.39 -13.90
N ARG A 186 16.66 8.61 -13.44
CA ARG A 186 17.12 9.10 -12.13
C ARG A 186 16.47 8.40 -10.94
N TYR A 187 15.38 7.62 -11.15
CA TYR A 187 14.76 6.81 -10.10
C TYR A 187 15.46 5.46 -9.88
N ARG A 188 16.32 5.09 -10.84
CA ARG A 188 17.03 3.80 -10.79
C ARG A 188 18.00 3.78 -9.62
N VAL A 189 17.98 2.66 -8.90
CA VAL A 189 18.87 2.40 -7.77
C VAL A 189 19.49 1.01 -7.91
N PHE A 190 20.65 0.83 -7.32
CA PHE A 190 21.31 -0.46 -7.28
C PHE A 190 21.12 -1.05 -5.87
N VAL A 191 20.00 -1.70 -5.66
CA VAL A 191 19.60 -2.29 -4.37
C VAL A 191 19.28 -3.76 -4.59
N LYS A 192 19.81 -4.63 -3.73
CA LYS A 192 19.46 -6.04 -3.73
C LYS A 192 18.06 -6.20 -3.14
N GLU A 193 17.27 -7.12 -3.71
CA GLU A 193 15.97 -7.50 -3.13
C GLU A 193 16.14 -8.09 -1.73
N GLY A 194 15.25 -7.72 -0.82
CA GLY A 194 15.15 -8.17 0.56
C GLY A 194 14.55 -7.11 1.47
N ALA A 195 13.88 -7.55 2.55
CA ALA A 195 13.22 -6.65 3.51
C ALA A 195 14.21 -5.65 4.15
N ALA A 196 15.39 -6.11 4.55
CA ALA A 196 16.45 -5.27 5.12
C ALA A 196 16.95 -4.17 4.16
N ASN A 197 16.63 -4.29 2.88
CA ASN A 197 16.95 -3.32 1.84
C ASN A 197 15.76 -2.49 1.38
N PHE A 198 14.60 -2.58 2.04
CA PHE A 198 13.35 -1.92 1.66
C PHE A 198 12.91 -2.25 0.22
N SER A 199 13.21 -3.47 -0.26
CA SER A 199 12.94 -3.92 -1.62
C SER A 199 12.46 -5.36 -1.61
N GLU A 200 11.16 -5.56 -1.72
CA GLU A 200 10.57 -6.90 -1.75
C GLU A 200 9.68 -7.07 -2.97
N PHE A 201 9.88 -8.20 -3.67
CA PHE A 201 9.00 -8.60 -4.76
C PHE A 201 7.74 -9.25 -4.20
N GLU A 202 6.59 -9.00 -4.83
CA GLU A 202 5.30 -9.63 -4.47
C GLU A 202 5.35 -11.12 -4.81
N ARG A 203 5.80 -11.94 -3.88
CA ARG A 203 5.86 -13.39 -4.02
C ARG A 203 5.67 -14.10 -2.69
N ASN A 204 5.42 -15.39 -2.73
CA ASN A 204 5.27 -16.19 -1.52
C ASN A 204 6.53 -16.14 -0.64
N SER A 205 6.38 -15.65 0.58
CA SER A 205 7.46 -15.38 1.52
C SER A 205 7.91 -16.60 2.35
N ASN A 206 7.41 -17.80 2.09
CA ASN A 206 7.81 -19.01 2.83
C ASN A 206 9.23 -19.52 2.51
N VAL A 207 10.04 -18.75 1.79
CA VAL A 207 11.46 -19.01 1.65
C VAL A 207 12.16 -18.32 2.82
N ASN A 208 12.84 -19.08 3.70
CA ASN A 208 13.77 -18.53 4.67
C ASN A 208 14.70 -17.56 3.93
N ARG A 209 14.51 -16.28 4.16
CA ARG A 209 15.41 -15.27 3.62
C ARG A 209 16.61 -15.26 4.57
N ASP A 210 17.62 -16.04 4.24
CA ASP A 210 18.92 -15.83 4.85
C ASP A 210 19.26 -14.36 4.58
N GLU A 211 19.40 -13.61 5.65
CA GLU A 211 19.94 -12.25 5.62
C GLU A 211 21.40 -12.36 5.21
N GLU A 212 21.66 -12.66 3.95
CA GLU A 212 22.99 -12.52 3.41
C GLU A 212 23.36 -11.04 3.49
N ASN A 213 24.15 -10.72 4.46
CA ASN A 213 24.76 -9.41 4.60
C ASN A 213 25.74 -9.20 3.43
N TRP A 214 25.24 -8.58 2.37
CA TRP A 214 26.01 -8.32 1.15
C TRP A 214 26.95 -7.11 1.29
N GLY A 215 27.19 -6.65 2.50
CA GLY A 215 27.98 -5.47 2.75
C GLY A 215 27.35 -4.17 2.22
N GLU A 216 28.06 -3.09 2.38
CA GLU A 216 27.63 -1.79 1.85
C GLU A 216 27.60 -1.84 0.31
N ILE A 217 26.53 -1.29 -0.28
CA ILE A 217 26.45 -1.13 -1.72
C ILE A 217 27.51 -0.10 -2.14
N PRO A 218 28.46 -0.48 -2.99
CA PRO A 218 29.53 0.42 -3.35
C PRO A 218 28.98 1.69 -4.01
N ASN A 219 29.58 2.82 -3.69
CA ASN A 219 29.29 4.08 -4.38
C ASN A 219 29.70 3.95 -5.84
N VAL A 220 28.70 3.89 -6.73
CA VAL A 220 28.91 3.77 -8.18
C VAL A 220 28.58 5.11 -8.82
N ALA A 221 29.50 5.62 -9.62
CA ALA A 221 29.35 6.89 -10.34
C ALA A 221 29.09 8.13 -9.44
N GLY A 222 29.62 8.14 -8.22
CA GLY A 222 29.50 9.28 -7.30
C GLY A 222 28.14 9.42 -6.62
N VAL A 223 27.26 8.43 -6.78
CA VAL A 223 25.96 8.39 -6.07
C VAL A 223 26.10 7.55 -4.82
N ASP A 224 25.86 8.15 -3.68
CA ASP A 224 25.76 7.43 -2.41
C ASP A 224 24.37 6.81 -2.25
N TYR A 225 24.26 5.54 -2.58
CA TYR A 225 23.00 4.80 -2.46
C TYR A 225 22.59 4.50 -1.02
N THR A 226 23.47 4.62 -0.05
CA THR A 226 23.15 4.36 1.37
C THR A 226 22.19 5.40 1.93
N GLN A 227 22.25 6.63 1.41
CA GLN A 227 21.30 7.69 1.80
C GLN A 227 19.84 7.39 1.44
N PHE A 228 19.61 6.49 0.47
CA PHE A 228 18.26 6.06 0.06
C PHE A 228 17.69 4.92 0.92
N LYS A 229 18.40 4.50 1.97
CA LYS A 229 18.02 3.39 2.84
C LYS A 229 17.83 3.86 4.28
N LYS A 230 16.93 4.78 4.51
CA LYS A 230 16.67 5.27 5.86
C LYS A 230 15.30 4.80 6.34
N LYS A 231 15.25 4.31 7.58
CA LYS A 231 13.98 4.05 8.25
C LYS A 231 13.30 5.37 8.56
N SER A 232 12.02 5.47 8.23
CA SER A 232 11.19 6.64 8.56
C SER A 232 11.09 6.81 10.09
N THR A 233 11.12 8.06 10.53
CA THR A 233 10.84 8.48 11.91
C THR A 233 9.53 9.27 12.00
N THR A 234 8.79 9.40 10.91
CA THR A 234 7.51 10.09 10.85
C THR A 234 6.52 9.44 11.83
N PRO A 235 5.94 10.19 12.76
CA PRO A 235 5.02 9.66 13.75
C PRO A 235 3.80 9.02 13.09
N LYS A 236 3.47 7.80 13.50
CA LYS A 236 2.32 7.06 12.99
C LYS A 236 1.85 5.98 13.95
N PHE A 237 0.59 5.59 13.80
CA PHE A 237 0.06 4.38 14.42
C PHE A 237 -0.93 3.68 13.49
N PHE A 238 -1.17 2.42 13.76
CA PHE A 238 -2.07 1.58 12.99
C PHE A 238 -3.29 1.21 13.82
N ILE A 239 -4.45 1.15 13.16
CA ILE A 239 -5.72 0.69 13.73
C ILE A 239 -6.06 -0.64 13.09
N HIS A 240 -6.25 -1.64 13.92
CA HIS A 240 -6.73 -2.96 13.53
C HIS A 240 -8.22 -3.08 13.82
N SER A 241 -8.99 -3.45 12.80
CA SER A 241 -10.43 -3.66 12.90
C SER A 241 -10.77 -5.07 12.49
N THR A 242 -11.63 -5.74 13.29
CA THR A 242 -12.16 -7.06 12.96
C THR A 242 -13.67 -6.99 12.92
N VAL A 243 -14.25 -7.45 11.82
CA VAL A 243 -15.70 -7.52 11.62
C VAL A 243 -16.15 -8.97 11.72
N ASP A 244 -17.14 -9.25 12.57
CA ASP A 244 -17.71 -10.58 12.84
C ASP A 244 -16.65 -11.64 13.23
N ASP A 245 -15.57 -11.21 13.84
CA ASP A 245 -14.41 -12.06 14.18
C ASP A 245 -13.76 -12.76 12.96
N VAL A 246 -14.06 -12.30 11.76
CA VAL A 246 -13.61 -12.91 10.50
C VAL A 246 -12.87 -11.95 9.61
N VAL A 247 -13.46 -10.78 9.32
CA VAL A 247 -12.88 -9.83 8.35
C VAL A 247 -11.91 -8.90 9.04
N VAL A 248 -10.71 -8.78 8.49
CA VAL A 248 -9.64 -7.97 9.07
C VAL A 248 -9.32 -6.80 8.16
N TYR A 249 -9.31 -5.59 8.74
CA TYR A 249 -8.85 -4.37 8.09
C TYR A 249 -7.78 -3.69 8.93
N GLU A 250 -6.78 -3.13 8.27
CA GLU A 250 -5.81 -2.23 8.87
C GLU A 250 -5.89 -0.86 8.25
N ASN A 251 -5.74 0.17 9.08
CA ASN A 251 -5.67 1.55 8.67
C ASN A 251 -4.47 2.21 9.33
N ALA A 252 -3.82 3.14 8.64
CA ALA A 252 -2.69 3.88 9.19
C ALA A 252 -3.02 5.37 9.33
N LEU A 253 -2.66 5.94 10.47
CA LEU A 253 -2.64 7.39 10.70
C LEU A 253 -1.20 7.87 10.78
N VAL A 254 -0.87 8.86 9.97
CA VAL A 254 0.49 9.38 9.81
C VAL A 254 0.48 10.88 10.05
N PHE A 255 1.47 11.40 10.79
CA PHE A 255 1.47 12.79 11.22
C PHE A 255 2.69 13.55 10.71
N GLY A 256 2.46 14.64 9.98
CA GLY A 256 3.51 15.52 9.50
C GLY A 256 2.99 16.84 8.95
N ASP A 257 3.81 17.87 9.08
CA ASP A 257 3.41 19.28 8.85
C ASP A 257 3.11 19.63 7.39
N ILE A 258 3.51 18.79 6.45
CA ILE A 258 3.27 19.05 5.01
C ILE A 258 1.98 18.41 4.48
N ALA A 259 1.32 17.59 5.30
CA ALA A 259 0.03 16.97 4.98
C ALA A 259 -1.16 17.88 5.35
N SER A 260 -2.32 17.53 4.86
CA SER A 260 -3.60 18.20 5.08
C SER A 260 -4.59 17.29 5.80
N GLU A 261 -5.57 17.85 6.51
CA GLU A 261 -6.71 17.07 7.05
C GLU A 261 -7.73 16.67 5.96
N ASN A 262 -7.64 17.28 4.78
CA ASN A 262 -8.39 16.90 3.57
C ASN A 262 -7.45 16.11 2.64
N TYR A 263 -8.02 15.43 1.67
CA TYR A 263 -7.27 14.61 0.73
C TYR A 263 -6.07 15.33 0.11
N ASP A 264 -4.93 14.69 0.19
CA ASP A 264 -3.71 15.15 -0.48
C ASP A 264 -2.83 13.97 -0.98
N GLY A 265 -1.65 14.29 -1.50
CA GLY A 265 -0.74 13.28 -2.07
C GLY A 265 -0.05 12.36 -1.06
N PHE A 266 -0.38 12.40 0.23
CA PHE A 266 0.14 11.51 1.26
C PHE A 266 -0.94 10.60 1.86
N ASP A 267 -2.15 10.63 1.29
CA ASP A 267 -3.25 9.76 1.67
C ASP A 267 -3.34 8.55 0.75
N GLY A 268 -3.73 7.41 1.31
CA GLY A 268 -3.99 6.18 0.56
C GLY A 268 -5.48 5.90 0.47
N VAL A 269 -6.07 6.00 -0.72
CA VAL A 269 -7.49 5.76 -0.95
C VAL A 269 -7.85 4.29 -0.71
N CYS A 270 -9.02 4.04 -0.13
CA CYS A 270 -9.55 2.71 0.12
C CYS A 270 -10.08 2.08 -1.17
N ALA A 271 -9.28 1.20 -1.79
CA ALA A 271 -9.64 0.53 -3.04
C ALA A 271 -10.82 -0.47 -2.91
N TYR A 272 -11.21 -0.81 -1.69
CA TYR A 272 -12.29 -1.76 -1.37
C TYR A 272 -13.44 -1.12 -0.58
N ALA A 273 -13.61 0.18 -0.68
CA ALA A 273 -14.63 0.94 0.06
C ALA A 273 -16.08 0.55 -0.28
N ASN A 274 -16.29 -0.24 -1.32
CA ASN A 274 -17.57 -0.80 -1.75
C ASN A 274 -17.83 -2.22 -1.24
N ALA A 275 -16.93 -2.80 -0.43
CA ALA A 275 -17.18 -4.09 0.18
C ALA A 275 -18.43 -4.05 1.08
N SER A 276 -19.13 -5.17 1.19
CA SER A 276 -20.41 -5.28 1.92
C SER A 276 -20.28 -5.02 3.44
N LYS A 277 -19.09 -5.22 3.98
CA LYS A 277 -18.69 -4.88 5.35
C LYS A 277 -17.30 -4.30 5.27
N VAL A 278 -17.12 -3.06 5.68
CA VAL A 278 -15.84 -2.36 5.55
C VAL A 278 -15.65 -1.30 6.62
N ALA A 279 -14.41 -1.15 7.08
CA ALA A 279 -14.01 -0.09 7.99
C ALA A 279 -12.84 0.71 7.38
N TYR A 280 -12.92 2.04 7.43
CA TYR A 280 -11.94 2.94 6.82
C TYR A 280 -11.90 4.31 7.52
N LEU A 281 -10.80 5.02 7.32
CA LEU A 281 -10.68 6.44 7.67
C LEU A 281 -11.41 7.31 6.62
N VAL A 282 -11.77 8.53 7.01
CA VAL A 282 -12.43 9.48 6.11
C VAL A 282 -11.73 10.82 6.25
N THR A 283 -11.58 11.55 5.16
CA THR A 283 -11.08 12.93 5.19
C THR A 283 -11.98 13.83 6.03
N LYS A 284 -11.45 14.93 6.54
CA LYS A 284 -12.19 15.86 7.41
C LYS A 284 -13.44 16.43 6.73
N ASP A 285 -13.37 16.69 5.44
CA ASP A 285 -14.51 17.17 4.62
C ASP A 285 -15.50 16.06 4.22
N GLY A 286 -15.19 14.79 4.53
CA GLY A 286 -16.01 13.63 4.19
C GLY A 286 -15.94 13.19 2.72
N ALA A 287 -15.02 13.76 1.94
CA ALA A 287 -14.99 13.53 0.49
C ALA A 287 -14.37 12.19 0.09
N GLU A 288 -13.32 11.76 0.82
CA GLU A 288 -12.55 10.57 0.44
C GLU A 288 -12.50 9.53 1.56
N LYS A 289 -12.49 8.26 1.16
CA LYS A 289 -12.38 7.07 2.01
C LYS A 289 -10.95 6.54 1.95
N LEU A 290 -10.30 6.42 3.09
CA LEU A 290 -8.87 6.22 3.18
C LEU A 290 -8.50 4.94 3.94
N VAL A 291 -7.42 4.30 3.49
CA VAL A 291 -6.70 3.27 4.25
C VAL A 291 -5.55 3.90 5.04
N ILE A 292 -4.90 4.90 4.44
CA ILE A 292 -3.83 5.69 5.07
C ILE A 292 -4.30 7.14 5.07
N SER A 293 -4.37 7.75 6.24
CA SER A 293 -4.66 9.19 6.39
C SER A 293 -3.46 9.90 6.96
N SER A 294 -3.04 10.95 6.28
CA SER A 294 -1.89 11.77 6.64
C SER A 294 -2.34 13.18 6.97
N GLN A 295 -1.90 13.71 8.13
CA GLN A 295 -2.35 15.04 8.55
C GLN A 295 -1.35 15.70 9.52
N PRO A 296 -1.44 17.01 9.76
CA PRO A 296 -0.70 17.65 10.83
C PRO A 296 -1.10 17.08 12.19
N PHE A 297 -0.14 16.98 13.12
CA PHE A 297 -0.44 16.53 14.47
C PHE A 297 -1.15 17.63 15.26
N ASP A 298 -2.35 17.33 15.74
CA ASP A 298 -3.07 18.12 16.74
C ASP A 298 -3.57 17.17 17.84
N ILE A 299 -3.21 17.45 19.10
CA ILE A 299 -3.66 16.66 20.26
C ILE A 299 -5.20 16.64 20.42
N ASN A 300 -5.89 17.63 19.87
CA ASN A 300 -7.35 17.74 19.89
C ASN A 300 -7.99 17.24 18.58
N ALA A 301 -7.21 16.69 17.66
CA ALA A 301 -7.74 16.22 16.38
C ALA A 301 -8.86 15.20 16.59
N ARG A 302 -9.90 15.33 15.78
CA ARG A 302 -10.99 14.36 15.66
C ARG A 302 -10.97 13.83 14.24
N ILE A 303 -10.51 12.60 14.10
CA ILE A 303 -10.30 11.96 12.81
C ILE A 303 -11.51 11.08 12.53
N PRO A 304 -12.26 11.32 11.45
CA PRO A 304 -13.41 10.51 11.12
C PRO A 304 -13.01 9.08 10.80
N TYR A 305 -13.73 8.13 11.39
CA TYR A 305 -13.61 6.71 11.14
C TYR A 305 -14.99 6.14 10.84
N SER A 306 -15.14 5.44 9.74
CA SER A 306 -16.42 4.89 9.29
C SER A 306 -16.42 3.38 9.33
N PHE A 307 -17.58 2.83 9.68
CA PHE A 307 -17.91 1.43 9.53
C PHE A 307 -19.21 1.29 8.72
N VAL A 308 -19.15 0.54 7.62
CA VAL A 308 -20.31 0.28 6.77
C VAL A 308 -20.59 -1.21 6.77
N THR A 309 -21.87 -1.57 6.93
CA THR A 309 -22.33 -2.96 6.87
C THR A 309 -23.72 -3.06 6.26
N ASN A 310 -23.92 -4.03 5.37
CA ASN A 310 -25.23 -4.29 4.72
C ASN A 310 -26.15 -5.22 5.54
N GLU A 311 -25.67 -5.77 6.63
CA GLU A 311 -26.43 -6.62 7.57
C GLU A 311 -25.93 -6.38 9.01
N GLN A 312 -26.56 -7.03 9.98
CA GLN A 312 -26.06 -6.95 11.36
C GLN A 312 -24.63 -7.51 11.43
N ALA A 313 -23.72 -6.74 12.05
CA ALA A 313 -22.33 -7.14 12.21
C ALA A 313 -21.76 -6.64 13.55
N SER A 314 -20.73 -7.34 14.04
CA SER A 314 -19.91 -6.87 15.15
C SER A 314 -18.66 -6.17 14.63
N LEU A 315 -18.23 -5.12 15.32
CA LEU A 315 -16.96 -4.44 15.06
C LEU A 315 -16.10 -4.47 16.32
N LYS A 316 -14.90 -5.02 16.21
CA LYS A 316 -13.82 -4.85 17.18
C LYS A 316 -12.76 -3.92 16.60
N LEU A 317 -12.22 -3.03 17.43
CA LEU A 317 -11.26 -2.05 17.00
C LEU A 317 -10.23 -1.76 18.10
N LYS A 318 -8.96 -1.72 17.74
CA LYS A 318 -7.85 -1.34 18.63
C LYS A 318 -6.68 -0.75 17.86
N VAL A 319 -5.80 -0.05 18.55
CA VAL A 319 -4.48 0.30 18.00
C VAL A 319 -3.61 -0.96 17.98
N SER A 320 -3.09 -1.31 16.80
CA SER A 320 -2.26 -2.52 16.60
C SER A 320 -0.76 -2.24 16.72
N ASP A 321 -0.31 -1.10 16.21
CA ASP A 321 1.08 -0.64 16.33
C ASP A 321 1.12 0.87 16.53
N SER A 322 1.81 1.31 17.56
CA SER A 322 2.10 2.72 17.86
C SER A 322 3.58 2.95 18.19
N SER A 323 4.46 2.07 17.73
CA SER A 323 5.88 2.09 18.06
C SER A 323 6.61 3.36 17.57
N GLN A 324 6.06 4.01 16.57
CA GLN A 324 6.57 5.29 16.03
C GLN A 324 5.72 6.51 16.46
N PHE A 325 4.84 6.35 17.43
CA PHE A 325 4.00 7.41 17.99
C PHE A 325 4.35 7.66 19.45
N ASP A 326 3.97 8.83 19.98
CA ASP A 326 4.20 9.14 21.38
C ASP A 326 3.47 8.15 22.30
N LEU A 327 4.26 7.36 23.05
CA LEU A 327 3.71 6.34 23.95
C LEU A 327 2.89 6.93 25.10
N ALA A 328 3.11 8.20 25.47
CA ALA A 328 2.32 8.88 26.50
C ALA A 328 0.98 9.41 25.96
N GLN A 329 0.84 9.56 24.65
CA GLN A 329 -0.39 10.05 24.04
C GLN A 329 -1.50 8.99 24.10
N ASN A 330 -2.64 9.35 24.66
CA ASN A 330 -3.85 8.52 24.66
C ASN A 330 -4.55 8.60 23.30
N ILE A 331 -5.19 7.49 22.89
CA ILE A 331 -5.97 7.39 21.66
C ILE A 331 -7.35 6.86 22.00
N TYR A 332 -8.38 7.63 21.73
CA TYR A 332 -9.75 7.28 22.04
C TYR A 332 -10.61 7.18 20.78
N LEU A 333 -11.46 6.16 20.74
CA LEU A 333 -12.61 6.13 19.85
C LEU A 333 -13.78 6.84 20.53
N HIS A 334 -14.39 7.81 19.87
CA HIS A 334 -15.66 8.38 20.26
C HIS A 334 -16.79 7.68 19.50
N ASP A 335 -17.52 6.83 20.18
CA ASP A 335 -18.72 6.21 19.64
C ASP A 335 -19.87 7.26 19.71
N LYS A 336 -20.25 7.77 18.56
CA LYS A 336 -21.30 8.80 18.44
C LYS A 336 -22.69 8.30 18.81
N LEU A 337 -22.94 6.97 18.70
CA LEU A 337 -24.24 6.38 19.04
C LEU A 337 -24.45 6.34 20.56
N SER A 338 -23.44 5.95 21.31
CA SER A 338 -23.48 5.88 22.78
C SER A 338 -23.04 7.18 23.44
N GLY A 339 -22.35 8.06 22.72
CA GLY A 339 -21.71 9.28 23.25
C GLY A 339 -20.49 9.00 24.14
N THR A 340 -19.95 7.78 24.09
CA THR A 340 -18.90 7.28 24.98
C THR A 340 -17.54 7.31 24.30
N TYR A 341 -16.49 7.60 25.09
CA TYR A 341 -15.09 7.51 24.66
C TYR A 341 -14.46 6.21 25.17
N TYR A 342 -13.85 5.45 24.26
CA TYR A 342 -13.18 4.17 24.54
C TYR A 342 -11.69 4.30 24.30
N ASP A 343 -10.86 3.92 25.25
CA ASP A 343 -9.41 3.88 25.11
C ASP A 343 -9.02 2.69 24.22
N ILE A 344 -8.87 2.94 22.93
CA ILE A 344 -8.51 1.90 21.93
C ILE A 344 -7.01 1.64 21.84
N LYS A 345 -6.18 2.40 22.53
CA LYS A 345 -4.75 2.15 22.64
C LYS A 345 -4.45 1.03 23.63
N ASN A 346 -5.15 1.00 24.76
CA ASN A 346 -4.89 0.07 25.86
C ASN A 346 -5.94 -1.06 25.94
N SER A 347 -7.08 -0.92 25.26
CA SER A 347 -8.18 -1.89 25.27
C SER A 347 -8.79 -2.03 23.88
N GLU A 348 -9.60 -3.07 23.70
CA GLU A 348 -10.34 -3.30 22.47
C GLU A 348 -11.76 -2.75 22.59
N TYR A 349 -12.18 -1.91 21.65
CA TYR A 349 -13.59 -1.58 21.47
C TYR A 349 -14.33 -2.77 20.84
N ASN A 350 -15.56 -3.04 21.30
CA ASN A 350 -16.40 -4.10 20.77
C ASN A 350 -17.87 -3.68 20.82
N ALA A 351 -18.53 -3.64 19.66
CA ALA A 351 -19.94 -3.30 19.56
C ALA A 351 -20.62 -4.01 18.39
N ASN A 352 -21.95 -4.15 18.49
CA ASN A 352 -22.79 -4.70 17.43
C ASN A 352 -23.57 -3.58 16.74
N PHE A 353 -23.62 -3.64 15.43
CA PHE A 353 -24.26 -2.65 14.57
C PHE A 353 -25.31 -3.33 13.69
N PRO A 354 -26.55 -2.80 13.56
CA PRO A 354 -27.46 -3.13 12.48
C PRO A 354 -26.87 -2.78 11.12
N ALA A 355 -27.52 -3.18 10.04
CA ALA A 355 -27.17 -2.68 8.71
C ALA A 355 -27.19 -1.14 8.66
N GLY A 356 -26.16 -0.52 8.14
CA GLY A 356 -26.05 0.96 8.08
C GLY A 356 -24.65 1.45 7.74
N ASP A 357 -24.54 2.78 7.67
CA ASP A 357 -23.30 3.53 7.53
C ASP A 357 -23.10 4.35 8.83
N TYR A 358 -21.99 4.12 9.49
CA TYR A 358 -21.63 4.68 10.80
C TYR A 358 -20.35 5.49 10.66
N SER A 359 -20.52 6.81 10.49
CA SER A 359 -19.42 7.78 10.27
C SER A 359 -19.31 8.79 11.40
#